data_f926f21b12a7882edc0c36e85d76a7e8
#
_entry.id   f926f21b12a7882edc0c36e85d76a7e8
#
_cell.length_a   1.000
_cell.length_b   1.000
_cell.length_c   1.000
_cell.angle_alpha   90.00
_cell.angle_beta   90.00
_cell.angle_gamma   90.00
#
_symmetry.space_group_name_H-M   'P 1'
#
loop_
_entity.id
_entity.type
_entity.pdbx_description
1 polymer ?
#
loop_
_entity_poly.entity_id
_entity_poly.type
_entity_poly.pdbx_seq_one_letter_code
_entity_poly.pdbx_strand_id
1 'polypeptide(L)'
;FSDGEVWPTLRVKEAAREGLAAYAPTEHLEYQPHSADIPHPDRNRSYQIATEEAKNHDVLVIPGAEITRGVPPGHVNAVFIDDANKLLINNDRHDNGKRTEQQVETAAALKAIAVANGQGAFVFWNHPYFPPHDNPGGTSVMGPVHKKLFKQKKLHGIEIANANDHSGEAFAAALKYNLTLLGNSDVHGLVDWNEWPVYKGGNLHTQLPDSYHRTVTLVLVDPKKDRADGIKDSLFNRATAVYYHDKLLGRQKELSAIVGGALTLSISDPKPSSLYPEVIKITLTNHSPMDFYVRHRGDYRFFNQIETLRIPARSSEYLIVKEIKDPSDFKGLELEVLNALTAPDQNLTLTLKPQ
;
A
#
# COMPACT_ATOMS: atom_id res chain seq x y z
N PHE A 1 18.61 -9.49 4.47
CA PHE A 1 19.42 -9.75 5.66
C PHE A 1 19.10 -11.12 6.27
N SER A 2 17.82 -11.50 6.31
CA SER A 2 17.44 -12.88 6.64
C SER A 2 17.66 -13.80 5.43
N ASP A 3 16.91 -13.60 4.37
CA ASP A 3 17.00 -14.28 3.08
C ASP A 3 17.22 -13.31 1.91
N GLY A 4 17.11 -12.00 2.16
CA GLY A 4 17.40 -10.95 1.18
C GLY A 4 18.90 -10.80 0.91
N GLU A 5 19.23 -10.43 -0.33
CA GLU A 5 20.59 -10.27 -0.85
C GLU A 5 21.18 -8.86 -0.61
N VAL A 6 20.42 -7.96 0.02
CA VAL A 6 20.77 -6.54 0.15
C VAL A 6 21.00 -6.14 1.60
N TRP A 7 22.16 -5.50 1.83
CA TRP A 7 22.54 -5.05 3.16
C TRP A 7 21.66 -3.89 3.65
N PRO A 8 21.30 -3.81 4.95
CA PRO A 8 20.35 -2.81 5.45
C PRO A 8 20.70 -1.36 5.13
N THR A 9 21.98 -0.98 5.06
CA THR A 9 22.40 0.37 4.67
C THR A 9 22.02 0.71 3.22
N LEU A 10 22.10 -0.27 2.31
CA LEU A 10 21.69 -0.07 0.91
C LEU A 10 20.16 0.10 0.81
N ARG A 11 19.39 -0.66 1.62
CA ARG A 11 17.92 -0.49 1.67
C ARG A 11 17.51 0.93 2.06
N VAL A 12 18.20 1.54 3.02
CA VAL A 12 17.93 2.93 3.40
C VAL A 12 18.23 3.88 2.25
N LYS A 13 19.34 3.67 1.54
CA LYS A 13 19.72 4.50 0.37
C LYS A 13 18.72 4.34 -0.77
N GLU A 14 18.24 3.14 -1.03
CA GLU A 14 17.18 2.88 -2.00
C GLU A 14 15.89 3.60 -1.59
N ALA A 15 15.45 3.46 -0.34
CA ALA A 15 14.26 4.14 0.18
C ALA A 15 14.37 5.67 0.05
N ALA A 16 15.52 6.25 0.39
CA ALA A 16 15.78 7.68 0.25
C ALA A 16 15.74 8.13 -1.23
N ARG A 17 16.36 7.36 -2.13
CA ARG A 17 16.34 7.63 -3.56
C ARG A 17 14.92 7.59 -4.14
N GLU A 18 14.08 6.71 -3.64
CA GLU A 18 12.67 6.59 -4.02
C GLU A 18 11.77 7.66 -3.40
N GLY A 19 12.29 8.47 -2.48
CA GLY A 19 11.50 9.47 -1.77
C GLY A 19 10.53 8.87 -0.76
N LEU A 20 10.81 7.66 -0.24
CA LEU A 20 9.99 7.07 0.82
C LEU A 20 10.18 7.83 2.13
N ALA A 21 9.08 8.21 2.77
CA ALA A 21 9.12 8.90 4.07
C ALA A 21 9.49 7.95 5.22
N ALA A 22 9.20 6.65 5.07
CA ALA A 22 9.51 5.63 6.06
C ALA A 22 9.77 4.27 5.42
N TYR A 23 10.54 3.46 6.11
CA TYR A 23 10.91 2.10 5.73
C TYR A 23 10.90 1.20 6.98
N ALA A 24 10.32 0.02 6.89
CA ALA A 24 10.32 -0.98 7.93
C ALA A 24 11.07 -2.23 7.45
N PRO A 25 12.25 -2.57 7.98
CA PRO A 25 12.87 -3.88 7.78
C PRO A 25 12.04 -4.93 8.52
N THR A 26 11.45 -5.87 7.79
CA THR A 26 10.62 -6.95 8.33
C THR A 26 11.26 -8.30 8.04
N GLU A 27 12.48 -8.47 8.53
CA GLU A 27 13.25 -9.71 8.36
C GLU A 27 12.51 -10.90 8.94
N HIS A 28 12.62 -12.05 8.30
CA HIS A 28 12.12 -13.32 8.82
C HIS A 28 12.72 -13.65 10.20
N LEU A 29 11.88 -13.99 11.16
CA LEU A 29 12.33 -14.42 12.49
C LEU A 29 12.87 -15.85 12.46
N GLU A 30 12.13 -16.74 11.83
CA GLU A 30 12.38 -18.19 11.85
C GLU A 30 13.24 -18.67 10.68
N TYR A 31 13.10 -18.02 9.50
CA TYR A 31 13.79 -18.41 8.29
C TYR A 31 15.06 -17.60 8.09
N GLN A 32 16.22 -18.25 8.21
CA GLN A 32 17.54 -17.63 8.14
C GLN A 32 18.47 -18.50 7.27
N PRO A 33 18.25 -18.51 5.95
CA PRO A 33 18.99 -19.41 5.04
C PRO A 33 20.48 -19.11 4.97
N HIS A 34 20.91 -17.87 5.26
CA HIS A 34 22.30 -17.45 5.23
C HIS A 34 23.00 -17.54 6.59
N SER A 35 22.36 -18.13 7.62
CA SER A 35 22.87 -18.14 9.00
C SER A 35 24.17 -18.89 9.18
N ALA A 36 24.53 -19.81 8.27
CA ALA A 36 25.79 -20.53 8.30
C ALA A 36 27.01 -19.63 8.00
N ASP A 37 26.83 -18.69 7.04
CA ASP A 37 27.89 -17.80 6.59
C ASP A 37 27.80 -16.42 7.26
N ILE A 38 26.59 -15.96 7.52
CA ILE A 38 26.29 -14.64 8.09
C ILE A 38 25.32 -14.84 9.28
N PRO A 39 25.82 -15.27 10.45
CA PRO A 39 24.96 -15.50 11.61
C PRO A 39 24.46 -14.20 12.21
N HIS A 40 23.13 -14.07 12.32
CA HIS A 40 22.46 -12.94 12.97
C HIS A 40 21.56 -13.41 14.11
N PRO A 41 22.12 -13.75 15.28
CA PRO A 41 21.33 -14.22 16.43
C PRO A 41 20.42 -13.12 16.98
N ASP A 42 20.83 -11.86 16.92
CA ASP A 42 20.02 -10.70 17.31
C ASP A 42 19.12 -10.26 16.15
N ARG A 43 17.81 -10.50 16.30
CA ARG A 43 16.79 -10.15 15.30
C ARG A 43 16.54 -8.63 15.17
N ASN A 44 17.07 -7.82 16.07
CA ASN A 44 17.04 -6.36 15.95
C ASN A 44 18.20 -5.81 15.10
N ARG A 45 19.14 -6.63 14.68
CA ARG A 45 20.41 -6.15 14.10
C ARG A 45 20.20 -5.42 12.76
N SER A 46 19.31 -5.90 11.89
CA SER A 46 18.99 -5.22 10.62
C SER A 46 18.43 -3.82 10.86
N TYR A 47 17.51 -3.69 11.81
CA TYR A 47 16.95 -2.40 12.22
C TYR A 47 18.02 -1.45 12.76
N GLN A 48 18.93 -1.93 13.63
CA GLN A 48 20.01 -1.12 14.19
C GLN A 48 20.93 -0.56 13.10
N ILE A 49 21.34 -1.41 12.14
CA ILE A 49 22.20 -1.02 11.02
C ILE A 49 21.47 0.01 10.12
N ALA A 50 20.20 -0.25 9.79
CA ALA A 50 19.39 0.65 8.99
C ALA A 50 19.19 2.02 9.67
N THR A 51 18.91 2.03 10.97
CA THR A 51 18.74 3.26 11.77
C THR A 51 19.99 4.12 11.79
N GLU A 52 21.17 3.50 11.88
CA GLU A 52 22.44 4.24 11.85
C GLU A 52 22.66 4.91 10.49
N GLU A 53 22.41 4.21 9.38
CA GLU A 53 22.50 4.77 8.03
C GLU A 53 21.47 5.88 7.81
N ALA A 54 20.25 5.72 8.33
CA ALA A 54 19.16 6.67 8.15
C ALA A 54 19.46 8.06 8.75
N LYS A 55 20.42 8.20 9.65
CA LYS A 55 20.88 9.51 10.14
C LYS A 55 21.41 10.43 9.03
N ASN A 56 21.79 9.84 7.90
CA ASN A 56 22.32 10.56 6.72
C ASN A 56 21.22 10.84 5.67
N HIS A 57 19.97 10.44 5.93
CA HIS A 57 18.88 10.50 4.95
C HIS A 57 17.57 10.96 5.60
N ASP A 58 16.65 11.53 4.82
CA ASP A 58 15.31 11.88 5.30
C ASP A 58 14.35 10.67 5.19
N VAL A 59 14.71 9.58 5.84
CA VAL A 59 13.91 8.34 5.90
C VAL A 59 13.79 7.89 7.35
N LEU A 60 12.56 7.72 7.82
CA LEU A 60 12.31 7.10 9.12
C LEU A 60 12.44 5.57 8.99
N VAL A 61 13.30 4.96 9.82
CA VAL A 61 13.35 3.50 9.94
C VAL A 61 12.43 3.05 11.08
N ILE A 62 11.45 2.21 10.76
CA ILE A 62 10.47 1.69 11.72
C ILE A 62 10.90 0.27 12.12
N PRO A 63 11.04 -0.05 13.43
CA PRO A 63 11.38 -1.39 13.86
C PRO A 63 10.29 -2.39 13.49
N GLY A 64 10.66 -3.49 12.84
CA GLY A 64 9.73 -4.52 12.39
C GLY A 64 10.37 -5.89 12.35
N ALA A 65 9.52 -6.91 12.21
CA ALA A 65 9.92 -8.29 11.98
C ALA A 65 8.77 -9.08 11.33
N GLU A 66 9.12 -10.12 10.60
CA GLU A 66 8.15 -11.06 10.06
C GLU A 66 8.15 -12.36 10.87
N ILE A 67 6.98 -12.69 11.42
CA ILE A 67 6.67 -13.98 12.01
C ILE A 67 6.36 -14.95 10.85
N THR A 68 7.32 -15.80 10.50
CA THR A 68 7.29 -16.65 9.31
C THR A 68 6.96 -18.08 9.68
N ARG A 69 5.73 -18.52 9.39
CA ARG A 69 5.27 -19.88 9.72
C ARG A 69 4.56 -20.53 8.54
N GLY A 70 4.88 -21.80 8.31
CA GLY A 70 4.23 -22.66 7.31
C GLY A 70 2.84 -23.16 7.73
N VAL A 71 2.23 -22.57 8.75
CA VAL A 71 0.91 -22.93 9.27
C VAL A 71 0.06 -21.66 9.50
N PRO A 72 -1.28 -21.77 9.56
CA PRO A 72 -2.11 -20.59 9.83
C PRO A 72 -1.70 -19.86 11.14
N PRO A 73 -1.62 -18.52 11.13
CA PRO A 73 -2.10 -17.58 10.10
C PRO A 73 -1.14 -17.33 8.94
N GLY A 74 -0.06 -18.07 8.76
CA GLY A 74 0.94 -17.83 7.73
C GLY A 74 1.91 -16.72 8.14
N HIS A 75 2.43 -15.98 7.17
CA HIS A 75 3.37 -14.90 7.38
C HIS A 75 2.65 -13.66 7.91
N VAL A 76 3.20 -13.08 8.96
CA VAL A 76 2.60 -11.94 9.66
C VAL A 76 3.69 -10.94 10.01
N ASN A 77 3.57 -9.73 9.52
CA ASN A 77 4.45 -8.63 9.91
C ASN A 77 3.98 -7.95 11.20
N ALA A 78 4.94 -7.58 12.02
CA ALA A 78 4.75 -6.71 13.18
C ALA A 78 5.70 -5.51 13.04
N VAL A 79 5.15 -4.29 13.02
CA VAL A 79 5.94 -3.05 12.96
C VAL A 79 5.67 -2.19 14.18
N PHE A 80 6.60 -1.29 14.51
CA PHE A 80 6.62 -0.56 15.78
C PHE A 80 6.77 -1.49 16.99
N ILE A 81 7.60 -2.53 16.85
CA ILE A 81 7.99 -3.42 17.96
C ILE A 81 9.13 -2.80 18.77
N ASP A 82 9.24 -3.20 20.03
CA ASP A 82 10.37 -2.80 20.89
C ASP A 82 11.56 -3.77 20.74
N ASP A 83 11.29 -5.07 20.59
CA ASP A 83 12.32 -6.12 20.57
C ASP A 83 11.84 -7.33 19.76
N ALA A 84 12.43 -7.50 18.58
CA ALA A 84 12.13 -8.60 17.66
C ALA A 84 12.50 -9.99 18.25
N ASN A 85 13.53 -10.06 19.09
CA ASN A 85 13.96 -11.33 19.70
C ASN A 85 12.86 -11.98 20.54
N LYS A 86 12.00 -11.15 21.17
CA LYS A 86 10.89 -11.65 21.99
C LYS A 86 9.78 -12.31 21.18
N LEU A 87 9.75 -12.05 19.87
CA LEU A 87 8.77 -12.65 18.95
C LEU A 87 9.24 -14.02 18.44
N LEU A 88 10.50 -14.36 18.57
CA LEU A 88 11.05 -15.65 18.18
C LEU A 88 10.63 -16.73 19.21
N ILE A 89 9.47 -17.33 18.96
CA ILE A 89 8.90 -18.36 19.84
C ILE A 89 9.27 -19.75 19.33
N ASN A 90 9.98 -20.50 20.17
CA ASN A 90 10.30 -21.89 19.87
C ASN A 90 9.05 -22.78 19.87
N ASN A 91 9.08 -23.81 19.04
CA ASN A 91 8.05 -24.85 19.02
C ASN A 91 8.21 -25.73 20.28
N ASP A 92 7.43 -25.41 21.31
CA ASP A 92 7.49 -26.13 22.57
C ASP A 92 6.61 -27.38 22.55
N ARG A 93 7.22 -28.57 22.62
CA ARG A 93 6.59 -29.88 22.54
C ARG A 93 6.35 -30.54 23.93
N HIS A 94 6.28 -29.78 25.01
CA HIS A 94 6.07 -30.32 26.35
C HIS A 94 4.64 -30.88 26.63
N ASP A 95 3.97 -31.39 25.59
CA ASP A 95 2.61 -31.88 25.69
C ASP A 95 2.46 -33.41 25.60
N ASN A 96 3.59 -34.14 25.69
CA ASN A 96 3.65 -35.60 25.57
C ASN A 96 2.97 -36.15 24.30
N GLY A 97 3.07 -35.43 23.17
CA GLY A 97 2.54 -35.85 21.88
C GLY A 97 1.00 -35.69 21.74
N LYS A 98 0.34 -34.94 22.61
CA LYS A 98 -1.10 -34.68 22.53
C LYS A 98 -1.51 -33.76 21.37
N ARG A 99 -0.61 -32.90 20.90
CA ARG A 99 -0.83 -31.97 19.78
C ARG A 99 -0.08 -32.43 18.53
N THR A 100 -0.65 -32.19 17.36
CA THR A 100 0.04 -32.34 16.08
C THR A 100 1.14 -31.28 15.94
N GLU A 101 2.10 -31.50 15.04
CA GLU A 101 3.14 -30.53 14.74
C GLU A 101 2.56 -29.18 14.30
N GLN A 102 1.56 -29.21 13.39
CA GLN A 102 0.83 -28.03 12.97
C GLN A 102 0.16 -27.29 14.13
N GLN A 103 -0.41 -27.98 15.11
CA GLN A 103 -1.02 -27.35 16.29
C GLN A 103 0.03 -26.67 17.20
N VAL A 104 1.20 -27.29 17.35
CA VAL A 104 2.31 -26.71 18.11
C VAL A 104 2.84 -25.46 17.44
N GLU A 105 3.06 -25.52 16.13
CA GLU A 105 3.55 -24.39 15.35
C GLU A 105 2.53 -23.24 15.29
N THR A 106 1.24 -23.56 15.08
CA THR A 106 0.16 -22.55 15.17
C THR A 106 0.12 -21.88 16.54
N ALA A 107 0.29 -22.63 17.62
CA ALA A 107 0.34 -22.04 18.95
C ALA A 107 1.54 -21.10 19.16
N ALA A 108 2.71 -21.45 18.61
CA ALA A 108 3.89 -20.59 18.63
C ALA A 108 3.64 -19.29 17.82
N ALA A 109 3.05 -19.38 16.63
CA ALA A 109 2.65 -18.22 15.83
C ALA A 109 1.71 -17.28 16.61
N LEU A 110 0.65 -17.84 17.20
CA LEU A 110 -0.30 -17.06 17.98
C LEU A 110 0.33 -16.41 19.22
N LYS A 111 1.31 -17.07 19.85
CA LYS A 111 2.07 -16.50 20.96
C LYS A 111 2.97 -15.35 20.49
N ALA A 112 3.67 -15.49 19.38
CA ALA A 112 4.47 -14.41 18.78
C ALA A 112 3.61 -13.18 18.47
N ILE A 113 2.46 -13.38 17.83
CA ILE A 113 1.46 -12.30 17.57
C ILE A 113 0.98 -11.65 18.88
N ALA A 114 0.74 -12.43 19.93
CA ALA A 114 0.35 -11.89 21.23
C ALA A 114 1.45 -11.05 21.85
N VAL A 115 2.71 -11.48 21.76
CA VAL A 115 3.89 -10.73 22.24
C VAL A 115 4.04 -9.44 21.44
N ALA A 116 3.93 -9.47 20.12
CA ALA A 116 3.97 -8.27 19.27
C ALA A 116 2.89 -7.25 19.66
N ASN A 117 1.65 -7.71 19.83
CA ASN A 117 0.57 -6.86 20.34
C ASN A 117 0.86 -6.31 21.75
N GLY A 118 1.50 -7.10 22.62
CA GLY A 118 1.92 -6.67 23.96
C GLY A 118 2.98 -5.55 23.94
N GLN A 119 3.76 -5.46 22.88
CA GLN A 119 4.72 -4.37 22.63
C GLN A 119 4.03 -3.15 21.95
N GLY A 120 2.72 -3.17 21.73
CA GLY A 120 2.00 -2.09 21.05
C GLY A 120 2.25 -2.03 19.54
N ALA A 121 2.69 -3.13 18.93
CA ALA A 121 2.95 -3.21 17.50
C ALA A 121 1.67 -3.14 16.67
N PHE A 122 1.80 -2.59 15.47
CA PHE A 122 0.81 -2.78 14.41
C PHE A 122 1.13 -4.10 13.70
N VAL A 123 0.19 -5.04 13.76
CA VAL A 123 0.36 -6.41 13.26
C VAL A 123 -0.55 -6.64 12.07
N PHE A 124 -0.03 -7.21 10.98
CA PHE A 124 -0.80 -7.43 9.77
C PHE A 124 -0.43 -8.72 9.05
N TRP A 125 -1.36 -9.24 8.28
CA TRP A 125 -1.22 -10.47 7.53
C TRP A 125 -0.62 -10.18 6.16
N ASN A 126 0.50 -10.87 5.83
CA ASN A 126 1.26 -10.69 4.59
C ASN A 126 0.67 -11.49 3.44
N HIS A 127 0.84 -11.00 2.22
CA HIS A 127 0.61 -11.63 0.92
C HIS A 127 -0.48 -12.73 0.91
N PRO A 128 -1.69 -12.47 1.46
CA PRO A 128 -2.78 -13.42 1.44
C PRO A 128 -3.28 -13.63 0.02
N TYR A 129 -3.74 -14.86 -0.27
CA TYR A 129 -4.19 -15.28 -1.60
C TYR A 129 -3.11 -15.22 -2.69
N PHE A 130 -1.86 -15.19 -2.28
CA PHE A 130 -0.71 -15.32 -3.16
C PHE A 130 -0.69 -16.71 -3.81
N PRO A 131 0.06 -16.95 -4.91
CA PRO A 131 -0.23 -18.03 -5.84
C PRO A 131 -0.63 -19.32 -5.14
N PRO A 132 -1.81 -19.91 -5.44
CA PRO A 132 -2.33 -21.06 -4.71
C PRO A 132 -1.45 -22.30 -4.82
N HIS A 133 -0.54 -22.34 -5.79
CA HIS A 133 0.42 -23.43 -5.99
C HIS A 133 1.62 -23.36 -5.02
N ASP A 134 1.92 -22.20 -4.45
CA ASP A 134 3.06 -22.01 -3.55
C ASP A 134 2.67 -22.21 -2.07
N ASN A 135 1.40 -22.48 -1.79
CA ASN A 135 0.92 -22.59 -0.42
C ASN A 135 -0.06 -23.75 -0.18
N PRO A 136 0.41 -24.99 -0.27
CA PRO A 136 -0.43 -26.18 -0.06
C PRO A 136 -0.98 -26.30 1.37
N GLY A 137 -0.43 -25.55 2.35
CA GLY A 137 -0.85 -25.60 3.74
C GLY A 137 -2.04 -24.69 4.09
N GLY A 138 -2.56 -23.92 3.14
CA GLY A 138 -3.67 -22.98 3.37
C GLY A 138 -3.31 -21.76 4.21
N THR A 139 -2.02 -21.42 4.31
CA THR A 139 -1.53 -20.26 5.06
C THR A 139 -1.85 -18.94 4.38
N SER A 140 -2.04 -18.93 3.06
CA SER A 140 -2.43 -17.77 2.26
C SER A 140 -3.94 -17.61 2.10
N VAL A 141 -4.76 -18.55 2.58
CA VAL A 141 -6.21 -18.49 2.48
C VAL A 141 -6.83 -18.22 3.83
N MET A 142 -7.82 -17.31 3.88
CA MET A 142 -8.48 -16.94 5.11
C MET A 142 -9.23 -18.10 5.77
N GLY A 143 -8.67 -18.59 6.87
CA GLY A 143 -9.27 -19.65 7.69
C GLY A 143 -9.86 -19.15 9.02
N PRO A 144 -10.30 -20.09 9.89
CA PRO A 144 -10.86 -19.77 11.21
C PRO A 144 -9.90 -19.00 12.12
N VAL A 145 -8.59 -19.26 12.03
CA VAL A 145 -7.54 -18.59 12.81
C VAL A 145 -7.51 -17.09 12.49
N HIS A 146 -7.48 -16.73 11.21
CA HIS A 146 -7.50 -15.34 10.76
C HIS A 146 -8.73 -14.59 11.24
N LYS A 147 -9.94 -15.19 11.05
CA LYS A 147 -11.22 -14.61 11.48
C LYS A 147 -11.24 -14.37 13.00
N LYS A 148 -10.66 -15.28 13.79
CA LYS A 148 -10.52 -15.14 15.24
C LYS A 148 -9.60 -13.98 15.59
N LEU A 149 -8.44 -13.86 14.94
CA LEU A 149 -7.48 -12.79 15.16
C LEU A 149 -8.06 -11.41 14.77
N PHE A 150 -8.79 -11.31 13.67
CA PHE A 150 -9.50 -10.08 13.26
C PHE A 150 -10.54 -9.67 14.32
N LYS A 151 -11.38 -10.62 14.77
CA LYS A 151 -12.39 -10.36 15.80
C LYS A 151 -11.76 -9.91 17.13
N GLN A 152 -10.60 -10.44 17.46
CA GLN A 152 -9.85 -10.11 18.67
C GLN A 152 -8.99 -8.85 18.51
N LYS A 153 -8.98 -8.22 17.33
CA LYS A 153 -8.11 -7.09 17.01
C LYS A 153 -6.61 -7.38 17.26
N LYS A 154 -6.18 -8.60 16.92
CA LYS A 154 -4.79 -9.06 17.01
C LYS A 154 -4.07 -8.98 15.67
N LEU A 155 -4.81 -8.97 14.57
CA LEU A 155 -4.39 -8.53 13.25
C LEU A 155 -5.15 -7.25 12.92
N HIS A 156 -4.43 -6.18 12.63
CA HIS A 156 -4.97 -4.84 12.42
C HIS A 156 -5.11 -4.51 10.93
N GLY A 157 -4.27 -5.14 10.10
CA GLY A 157 -4.20 -4.91 8.67
C GLY A 157 -4.02 -6.20 7.88
N ILE A 158 -4.07 -6.05 6.57
CA ILE A 158 -3.87 -7.10 5.57
C ILE A 158 -3.25 -6.49 4.33
N GLU A 159 -2.27 -7.16 3.74
CA GLU A 159 -1.75 -6.80 2.43
C GLU A 159 -2.78 -7.12 1.35
N ILE A 160 -3.07 -6.13 0.51
CA ILE A 160 -3.93 -6.27 -0.67
C ILE A 160 -3.12 -6.25 -1.96
N ALA A 161 -1.88 -5.78 -1.88
CA ALA A 161 -0.89 -5.86 -2.93
C ALA A 161 0.49 -6.11 -2.30
N ASN A 162 1.28 -6.98 -2.92
CA ASN A 162 2.63 -7.33 -2.50
C ASN A 162 3.50 -7.49 -3.75
N ALA A 163 4.67 -6.90 -3.76
CA ALA A 163 5.56 -6.88 -4.92
C ALA A 163 4.80 -6.50 -6.22
N ASN A 164 4.64 -7.42 -7.15
CA ASN A 164 3.95 -7.21 -8.43
C ASN A 164 2.55 -7.85 -8.47
N ASP A 165 2.04 -8.31 -7.34
CA ASP A 165 0.76 -9.00 -7.25
C ASP A 165 -0.27 -8.21 -6.44
N HIS A 166 -1.52 -8.37 -6.82
CA HIS A 166 -2.68 -7.74 -6.20
C HIS A 166 -3.79 -8.77 -6.02
N SER A 167 -4.38 -8.80 -4.83
CA SER A 167 -5.45 -9.71 -4.49
C SER A 167 -6.77 -8.98 -4.26
N GLY A 168 -7.74 -9.19 -5.16
CA GLY A 168 -9.11 -8.70 -5.00
C GLY A 168 -9.81 -9.33 -3.78
N GLU A 169 -9.51 -10.60 -3.48
CA GLU A 169 -10.04 -11.30 -2.31
C GLU A 169 -9.52 -10.71 -1.00
N ALA A 170 -8.22 -10.39 -0.94
CA ALA A 170 -7.64 -9.71 0.22
C ALA A 170 -8.24 -8.31 0.38
N PHE A 171 -8.44 -7.57 -0.70
CA PHE A 171 -9.08 -6.26 -0.68
C PHE A 171 -10.52 -6.34 -0.17
N ALA A 172 -11.33 -7.26 -0.70
CA ALA A 172 -12.69 -7.50 -0.21
C ALA A 172 -12.71 -7.90 1.27
N ALA A 173 -11.79 -8.76 1.70
CA ALA A 173 -11.64 -9.17 3.09
C ALA A 173 -11.28 -7.99 4.00
N ALA A 174 -10.33 -7.14 3.59
CA ALA A 174 -9.93 -5.95 4.34
C ALA A 174 -11.10 -4.99 4.57
N LEU A 175 -11.93 -4.78 3.55
CA LEU A 175 -13.15 -3.97 3.67
C LEU A 175 -14.17 -4.62 4.60
N LYS A 176 -14.44 -5.92 4.42
CA LYS A 176 -15.41 -6.69 5.21
C LYS A 176 -15.09 -6.72 6.69
N TYR A 177 -13.82 -6.91 7.05
CA TYR A 177 -13.37 -6.99 8.45
C TYR A 177 -12.87 -5.67 9.00
N ASN A 178 -12.99 -4.59 8.22
CA ASN A 178 -12.55 -3.23 8.57
C ASN A 178 -11.08 -3.18 8.99
N LEU A 179 -10.21 -3.83 8.21
CA LEU A 179 -8.76 -3.88 8.42
C LEU A 179 -8.06 -2.75 7.67
N THR A 180 -6.87 -2.39 8.09
CA THR A 180 -6.01 -1.46 7.36
C THR A 180 -5.54 -2.09 6.06
N LEU A 181 -5.66 -1.35 4.97
CA LEU A 181 -5.20 -1.74 3.63
C LEU A 181 -3.72 -1.45 3.51
N LEU A 182 -2.93 -2.44 3.13
CA LEU A 182 -1.48 -2.33 2.99
C LEU A 182 -1.04 -2.82 1.62
N GLY A 183 0.01 -2.19 1.11
CA GLY A 183 0.74 -2.63 -0.06
C GLY A 183 2.22 -2.49 0.21
N ASN A 184 2.97 -3.57 0.05
CA ASN A 184 4.39 -3.62 0.36
C ASN A 184 5.19 -4.22 -0.80
N SER A 185 6.47 -3.95 -0.83
CA SER A 185 7.33 -4.40 -1.94
C SER A 185 7.86 -5.81 -1.76
N ASP A 186 8.01 -6.29 -0.52
CA ASP A 186 8.59 -7.60 -0.21
C ASP A 186 9.89 -7.87 -0.99
N VAL A 187 10.73 -6.84 -1.06
CA VAL A 187 11.88 -6.82 -1.96
C VAL A 187 13.08 -7.51 -1.32
N HIS A 188 13.59 -8.55 -1.96
CA HIS A 188 14.76 -9.33 -1.53
C HIS A 188 16.06 -8.90 -2.22
N GLY A 189 16.02 -8.64 -3.54
CA GLY A 189 17.12 -8.16 -4.35
C GLY A 189 17.28 -6.64 -4.37
N LEU A 190 18.21 -6.10 -5.15
CA LEU A 190 18.35 -4.66 -5.38
C LEU A 190 17.13 -4.08 -6.09
N VAL A 191 16.73 -2.87 -5.70
CA VAL A 191 15.74 -2.09 -6.44
C VAL A 191 16.48 -1.34 -7.56
N ASP A 192 16.37 -1.84 -8.78
CA ASP A 192 16.85 -1.14 -9.95
C ASP A 192 15.69 -0.53 -10.73
N TRP A 193 15.76 0.79 -10.93
CA TRP A 193 14.74 1.56 -11.63
C TRP A 193 14.62 1.23 -13.12
N ASN A 194 15.71 0.77 -13.71
CA ASN A 194 15.77 0.48 -15.14
C ASN A 194 15.46 -0.98 -15.47
N GLU A 195 15.56 -1.88 -14.47
CA GLU A 195 15.48 -3.32 -14.68
C GLU A 195 14.46 -4.04 -13.78
N TRP A 196 13.66 -3.32 -13.02
CA TRP A 196 12.67 -3.91 -12.12
C TRP A 196 11.49 -4.55 -12.79
N PRO A 197 11.08 -5.69 -12.29
CA PRO A 197 11.84 -6.93 -12.30
C PRO A 197 11.70 -7.60 -13.66
N VAL A 198 12.79 -7.82 -14.28
CA VAL A 198 12.79 -8.89 -15.29
C VAL A 198 12.65 -10.20 -14.52
N TYR A 199 11.44 -10.60 -14.24
CA TYR A 199 11.18 -11.99 -13.89
C TYR A 199 11.70 -12.80 -15.06
N LYS A 200 12.75 -13.60 -14.83
CA LYS A 200 13.28 -14.51 -15.83
C LYS A 200 12.14 -15.42 -16.28
N GLY A 201 11.51 -15.09 -17.38
CA GLY A 201 10.43 -15.87 -17.97
C GLY A 201 9.15 -15.17 -18.43
N GLY A 202 8.99 -13.85 -18.18
CA GLY A 202 7.79 -13.13 -18.60
C GLY A 202 8.07 -11.85 -19.40
N ASN A 203 7.53 -11.75 -20.60
CA ASN A 203 7.60 -10.58 -21.48
C ASN A 203 6.78 -9.37 -20.98
N LEU A 204 6.57 -9.22 -19.68
CA LEU A 204 5.59 -8.25 -19.14
C LEU A 204 6.15 -6.84 -18.93
N HIS A 205 7.45 -6.59 -19.08
CA HIS A 205 8.06 -5.39 -18.50
C HIS A 205 8.85 -4.50 -19.46
N THR A 206 8.62 -4.58 -20.74
CA THR A 206 9.32 -3.72 -21.69
C THR A 206 8.76 -2.30 -21.78
N GLN A 207 7.71 -1.98 -21.07
CA GLN A 207 7.09 -0.63 -21.10
C GLN A 207 6.48 -0.29 -19.73
N LEU A 208 7.31 -0.12 -18.71
CA LEU A 208 6.84 0.50 -17.47
C LEU A 208 6.63 2.00 -17.73
N PRO A 209 5.52 2.58 -17.27
CA PRO A 209 5.31 4.03 -17.35
C PRO A 209 6.43 4.79 -16.62
N ASP A 210 6.73 6.02 -17.04
CA ASP A 210 7.69 6.91 -16.38
C ASP A 210 7.33 7.17 -14.89
N SER A 211 6.08 6.95 -14.51
CA SER A 211 5.56 7.05 -13.15
C SER A 211 5.65 5.75 -12.35
N TYR A 212 6.26 4.69 -12.89
CA TYR A 212 6.36 3.42 -12.19
C TYR A 212 7.10 3.55 -10.85
N HIS A 213 6.51 2.96 -9.83
CA HIS A 213 7.07 2.86 -8.50
C HIS A 213 6.72 1.48 -7.92
N ARG A 214 7.60 0.90 -7.11
CA ARG A 214 7.24 -0.34 -6.40
C ARG A 214 6.00 -0.14 -5.54
N THR A 215 5.30 -1.24 -5.26
CA THR A 215 4.13 -1.24 -4.38
C THR A 215 4.45 -0.63 -3.03
N VAL A 216 3.68 0.36 -2.62
CA VAL A 216 3.84 1.07 -1.35
C VAL A 216 2.51 1.36 -0.68
N THR A 217 2.54 1.46 0.63
CA THR A 217 1.44 1.98 1.43
C THR A 217 1.56 3.51 1.54
N LEU A 218 0.56 4.22 1.03
CA LEU A 218 0.38 5.65 1.25
C LEU A 218 -0.30 5.86 2.61
N VAL A 219 0.31 6.63 3.49
CA VAL A 219 -0.19 6.87 4.85
C VAL A 219 -0.58 8.33 4.99
N LEU A 220 -1.85 8.61 5.33
CA LEU A 220 -2.36 9.96 5.52
C LEU A 220 -2.13 10.38 6.98
N VAL A 221 -1.09 11.16 7.20
CA VAL A 221 -0.67 11.58 8.54
C VAL A 221 -1.19 12.97 8.91
N ASP A 222 -1.42 13.20 10.20
CA ASP A 222 -1.63 14.54 10.74
C ASP A 222 -0.27 15.28 10.75
N PRO A 223 -0.12 16.41 10.03
CA PRO A 223 1.15 17.13 9.95
C PRO A 223 1.59 17.77 11.28
N LYS A 224 0.73 17.76 12.30
CA LYS A 224 1.05 18.29 13.64
C LYS A 224 1.70 17.24 14.56
N LYS A 225 1.69 15.97 14.17
CA LYS A 225 2.28 14.88 14.94
C LYS A 225 3.72 14.64 14.54
N ASP A 226 4.50 14.06 15.46
CA ASP A 226 5.75 13.43 15.09
C ASP A 226 5.53 12.39 13.98
N ARG A 227 6.53 12.23 13.08
CA ARG A 227 6.41 11.35 11.90
C ARG A 227 6.09 9.92 12.30
N ALA A 228 6.79 9.36 13.30
CA ALA A 228 6.59 7.97 13.74
C ALA A 228 5.22 7.77 14.36
N ASP A 229 4.82 8.66 15.27
CA ASP A 229 3.51 8.63 15.93
C ASP A 229 2.38 8.85 14.93
N GLY A 230 2.54 9.79 14.00
CA GLY A 230 1.57 10.05 12.94
C GLY A 230 1.34 8.84 12.04
N ILE A 231 2.42 8.15 11.63
CA ILE A 231 2.33 6.93 10.83
C ILE A 231 1.65 5.83 11.64
N LYS A 232 2.09 5.58 12.87
CA LYS A 232 1.53 4.55 13.75
C LYS A 232 0.03 4.75 13.95
N ASP A 233 -0.38 5.95 14.31
CA ASP A 233 -1.79 6.30 14.50
C ASP A 233 -2.62 6.11 13.23
N SER A 234 -2.08 6.53 12.08
CA SER A 234 -2.77 6.40 10.80
C SER A 234 -2.96 4.93 10.40
N LEU A 235 -1.98 4.08 10.66
CA LEU A 235 -2.12 2.63 10.47
C LEU A 235 -3.25 2.06 11.33
N PHE A 236 -3.29 2.36 12.63
CA PHE A 236 -4.36 1.89 13.51
C PHE A 236 -5.74 2.47 13.15
N ASN A 237 -5.77 3.69 12.60
CA ASN A 237 -7.00 4.37 12.16
C ASN A 237 -7.40 4.04 10.72
N ARG A 238 -6.66 3.18 10.02
CA ARG A 238 -6.92 2.77 8.62
C ARG A 238 -6.86 3.92 7.62
N ALA A 239 -6.14 4.97 7.96
CA ALA A 239 -5.93 6.14 7.11
C ALA A 239 -4.83 5.86 6.07
N THR A 240 -5.06 4.84 5.23
CA THR A 240 -4.10 4.34 4.24
C THR A 240 -4.75 4.12 2.88
N ALA A 241 -3.93 4.20 1.85
CA ALA A 241 -4.20 3.71 0.52
C ALA A 241 -2.97 2.97 -0.01
N VAL A 242 -3.14 2.19 -1.05
CA VAL A 242 -2.05 1.45 -1.69
C VAL A 242 -1.82 2.04 -3.07
N TYR A 243 -0.57 2.34 -3.39
CA TYR A 243 -0.14 2.61 -4.74
C TYR A 243 0.46 1.33 -5.34
N TYR A 244 -0.13 0.89 -6.44
CA TYR A 244 0.22 -0.34 -7.11
C TYR A 244 0.06 -0.17 -8.62
N HIS A 245 1.17 -0.24 -9.38
CA HIS A 245 1.18 -0.19 -10.85
C HIS A 245 0.25 0.88 -11.45
N ASP A 246 0.48 2.15 -11.13
CA ASP A 246 -0.33 3.31 -11.54
C ASP A 246 -1.81 3.26 -11.08
N LYS A 247 -2.11 2.46 -10.08
CA LYS A 247 -3.44 2.40 -9.45
C LYS A 247 -3.38 2.83 -8.00
N LEU A 248 -4.44 3.44 -7.55
CA LEU A 248 -4.70 3.68 -6.14
C LEU A 248 -5.77 2.71 -5.66
N LEU A 249 -5.48 1.99 -4.58
CA LEU A 249 -6.42 1.08 -3.94
C LEU A 249 -6.67 1.56 -2.52
N GLY A 250 -7.92 1.80 -2.13
CA GLY A 250 -8.18 2.37 -0.81
C GLY A 250 -9.67 2.53 -0.52
N ARG A 251 -9.99 3.09 0.63
CA ARG A 251 -11.37 3.45 0.93
C ARG A 251 -11.76 4.76 0.28
N GLN A 252 -13.05 4.95 0.05
CA GLN A 252 -13.62 6.15 -0.56
C GLN A 252 -13.09 7.44 0.09
N LYS A 253 -13.03 7.50 1.41
CA LYS A 253 -12.58 8.68 2.16
C LYS A 253 -11.12 9.02 1.86
N GLU A 254 -10.23 8.04 1.98
CA GLU A 254 -8.79 8.20 1.83
C GLU A 254 -8.44 8.52 0.37
N LEU A 255 -9.04 7.79 -0.58
CA LEU A 255 -8.84 8.07 -2.01
C LEU A 255 -9.40 9.43 -2.43
N SER A 256 -10.56 9.83 -1.89
CA SER A 256 -11.10 11.18 -2.15
C SER A 256 -10.18 12.27 -1.65
N ALA A 257 -9.53 12.07 -0.50
CA ALA A 257 -8.56 13.02 0.02
C ALA A 257 -7.30 13.10 -0.86
N ILE A 258 -6.76 11.95 -1.29
CA ILE A 258 -5.57 11.87 -2.14
C ILE A 258 -5.84 12.48 -3.52
N VAL A 259 -6.87 12.01 -4.20
CA VAL A 259 -7.19 12.46 -5.58
C VAL A 259 -7.71 13.89 -5.59
N GLY A 260 -8.57 14.25 -4.62
CA GLY A 260 -9.08 15.61 -4.48
C GLY A 260 -8.02 16.64 -4.09
N GLY A 261 -6.95 16.20 -3.39
CA GLY A 261 -5.78 17.03 -3.13
C GLY A 261 -4.81 17.12 -4.33
N ALA A 262 -4.82 16.11 -5.20
CA ALA A 262 -3.98 16.05 -6.38
C ALA A 262 -4.57 16.80 -7.58
N LEU A 263 -5.89 16.83 -7.71
CA LEU A 263 -6.59 17.45 -8.84
C LEU A 263 -7.22 18.77 -8.44
N THR A 264 -6.97 19.82 -9.22
CA THR A 264 -7.69 21.10 -9.10
C THR A 264 -8.49 21.38 -10.36
N LEU A 265 -9.59 22.10 -10.20
CA LEU A 265 -10.45 22.53 -11.29
C LEU A 265 -10.57 24.05 -11.27
N SER A 266 -10.29 24.69 -12.39
CA SER A 266 -10.51 26.12 -12.60
C SER A 266 -11.44 26.37 -13.78
N ILE A 267 -12.17 27.49 -13.73
CA ILE A 267 -13.03 27.95 -14.81
C ILE A 267 -12.40 29.17 -15.46
N SER A 268 -12.43 29.24 -16.77
CA SER A 268 -12.13 30.43 -17.53
C SER A 268 -13.20 30.68 -18.58
N ASP A 269 -13.55 31.94 -18.79
CA ASP A 269 -14.41 32.29 -19.91
C ASP A 269 -13.65 32.06 -21.21
N PRO A 270 -14.17 31.24 -22.11
CA PRO A 270 -13.69 31.25 -23.48
C PRO A 270 -14.01 32.63 -24.07
N LYS A 271 -13.16 33.15 -24.93
CA LYS A 271 -13.48 34.38 -25.67
C LYS A 271 -14.80 34.14 -26.36
N PRO A 272 -15.79 35.04 -26.21
CA PRO A 272 -17.10 34.87 -26.84
C PRO A 272 -16.93 34.61 -28.34
N SER A 273 -17.45 33.49 -28.79
CA SER A 273 -17.56 33.18 -30.21
C SER A 273 -19.01 33.41 -30.60
N SER A 274 -19.25 34.12 -31.71
CA SER A 274 -20.59 34.29 -32.24
C SER A 274 -21.29 32.98 -32.59
N LEU A 275 -20.52 31.89 -32.74
CA LEU A 275 -21.02 30.55 -33.05
C LEU A 275 -21.39 29.73 -31.78
N TYR A 276 -20.82 30.08 -30.61
CA TYR A 276 -21.02 29.33 -29.36
C TYR A 276 -21.07 30.29 -28.17
N PRO A 277 -22.20 30.99 -27.94
CA PRO A 277 -22.30 32.01 -26.90
C PRO A 277 -22.44 31.44 -25.48
N GLU A 278 -22.82 30.17 -25.35
CA GLU A 278 -23.14 29.53 -24.06
C GLU A 278 -22.18 28.39 -23.73
N VAL A 279 -20.92 28.73 -23.54
CA VAL A 279 -19.87 27.74 -23.17
C VAL A 279 -18.94 28.30 -22.15
N ILE A 280 -18.43 27.41 -21.28
CA ILE A 280 -17.33 27.71 -20.40
C ILE A 280 -16.15 26.77 -20.66
N LYS A 281 -14.96 27.24 -20.44
CA LYS A 281 -13.76 26.41 -20.44
C LYS A 281 -13.42 26.03 -19.01
N ILE A 282 -13.34 24.75 -18.71
CA ILE A 282 -12.79 24.24 -17.45
C ILE A 282 -11.41 23.64 -17.68
N THR A 283 -10.53 23.81 -16.71
CA THR A 283 -9.18 23.22 -16.74
C THR A 283 -8.99 22.35 -15.51
N LEU A 284 -8.63 21.09 -15.75
CA LEU A 284 -8.25 20.13 -14.73
C LEU A 284 -6.73 20.09 -14.65
N THR A 285 -6.16 20.40 -13.49
CA THR A 285 -4.72 20.36 -13.27
C THR A 285 -4.39 19.24 -12.30
N ASN A 286 -3.46 18.38 -12.72
CA ASN A 286 -2.92 17.29 -11.92
C ASN A 286 -1.57 17.70 -11.33
N HIS A 287 -1.51 17.84 -10.02
CA HIS A 287 -0.30 18.20 -9.27
C HIS A 287 0.52 16.98 -8.84
N SER A 288 -0.01 15.77 -9.02
CA SER A 288 0.64 14.53 -8.60
C SER A 288 1.64 14.01 -9.63
N PRO A 289 2.54 13.10 -9.24
CA PRO A 289 3.45 12.43 -10.17
C PRO A 289 2.83 11.25 -10.94
N MET A 290 1.53 10.95 -10.75
CA MET A 290 0.85 9.86 -11.44
C MET A 290 -0.22 10.40 -12.40
N ASP A 291 -0.52 9.64 -13.45
CA ASP A 291 -1.63 9.93 -14.35
C ASP A 291 -2.97 9.60 -13.70
N PHE A 292 -4.01 10.37 -14.04
CA PHE A 292 -5.39 9.98 -13.73
C PHE A 292 -6.17 9.74 -15.02
N TYR A 293 -6.95 8.66 -15.02
CA TYR A 293 -7.90 8.34 -16.08
C TYR A 293 -9.30 8.56 -15.53
N VAL A 294 -10.03 9.52 -16.05
CA VAL A 294 -11.32 9.92 -15.51
C VAL A 294 -12.44 9.84 -16.53
N ARG A 295 -13.63 9.53 -16.05
CA ARG A 295 -14.88 9.55 -16.82
C ARG A 295 -15.85 10.50 -16.12
N HIS A 296 -16.48 11.37 -16.89
CA HIS A 296 -17.55 12.23 -16.40
C HIS A 296 -18.83 11.42 -16.11
N ARG A 297 -19.52 11.72 -15.00
CA ARG A 297 -20.73 11.02 -14.56
C ARG A 297 -21.96 11.91 -14.42
N GLY A 298 -21.83 13.23 -14.49
CA GLY A 298 -22.94 14.19 -14.42
C GLY A 298 -23.62 14.49 -15.76
N ASP A 299 -24.51 15.46 -15.75
CA ASP A 299 -25.36 15.83 -16.92
C ASP A 299 -24.70 16.81 -17.88
N TYR A 300 -23.52 17.32 -17.58
CA TYR A 300 -22.83 18.28 -18.44
C TYR A 300 -22.46 17.66 -19.79
N ARG A 301 -22.59 18.45 -20.84
CA ARG A 301 -22.19 18.09 -22.20
C ARG A 301 -20.92 18.83 -22.59
N PHE A 302 -20.05 18.15 -23.30
CA PHE A 302 -18.77 18.69 -23.74
C PHE A 302 -18.69 18.77 -25.27
N PHE A 303 -17.87 19.69 -25.77
CA PHE A 303 -17.54 19.74 -27.20
C PHE A 303 -16.70 18.55 -27.61
N ASN A 304 -15.71 18.21 -26.80
CA ASN A 304 -14.90 17.03 -26.99
C ASN A 304 -15.65 15.87 -26.34
N GLN A 305 -16.33 15.07 -27.09
CA GLN A 305 -16.95 13.83 -26.57
C GLN A 305 -15.85 12.83 -26.31
N ILE A 306 -15.29 12.89 -25.08
CA ILE A 306 -14.29 11.96 -24.63
C ILE A 306 -14.94 11.10 -23.55
N GLU A 307 -15.08 9.79 -23.79
CA GLU A 307 -15.60 8.86 -22.78
C GLU A 307 -14.65 8.75 -21.60
N THR A 308 -13.34 8.79 -21.87
CA THR A 308 -12.28 8.75 -20.87
C THR A 308 -11.26 9.83 -21.17
N LEU A 309 -10.99 10.70 -20.19
CA LEU A 309 -9.95 11.71 -20.23
C LEU A 309 -8.74 11.24 -19.43
N ARG A 310 -7.56 11.25 -20.03
CA ARG A 310 -6.28 11.14 -19.32
C ARG A 310 -5.88 12.53 -18.86
N ILE A 311 -5.57 12.67 -17.57
CA ILE A 311 -4.98 13.88 -16.99
C ILE A 311 -3.54 13.51 -16.60
N PRO A 312 -2.53 13.84 -17.45
CA PRO A 312 -1.16 13.41 -17.23
C PRO A 312 -0.58 13.96 -15.92
N ALA A 313 0.40 13.26 -15.38
CA ALA A 313 1.16 13.69 -14.22
C ALA A 313 1.72 15.11 -14.41
N ARG A 314 1.57 15.97 -13.39
CA ARG A 314 2.10 17.35 -13.38
C ARG A 314 1.71 18.18 -14.61
N SER A 315 0.49 17.96 -15.11
CA SER A 315 -0.03 18.57 -16.34
C SER A 315 -1.47 19.04 -16.17
N SER A 316 -1.98 19.70 -17.18
CA SER A 316 -3.36 20.20 -17.22
C SER A 316 -4.05 19.78 -18.52
N GLU A 317 -5.33 19.42 -18.39
CA GLU A 317 -6.22 19.16 -19.50
C GLU A 317 -7.43 20.07 -19.42
N TYR A 318 -8.01 20.42 -20.56
CA TYR A 318 -9.18 21.29 -20.58
C TYR A 318 -10.36 20.66 -21.29
N LEU A 319 -11.55 21.04 -20.84
CA LEU A 319 -12.83 20.69 -21.45
C LEU A 319 -13.64 21.95 -21.72
N ILE A 320 -14.41 21.93 -22.80
CA ILE A 320 -15.37 22.98 -23.11
C ILE A 320 -16.75 22.43 -22.77
N VAL A 321 -17.39 23.00 -21.77
CA VAL A 321 -18.75 22.64 -21.31
C VAL A 321 -19.76 23.45 -22.07
N LYS A 322 -20.79 22.79 -22.59
CA LYS A 322 -21.89 23.40 -23.35
C LYS A 322 -23.05 23.81 -22.45
N GLU A 323 -23.89 24.71 -22.97
CA GLU A 323 -25.17 25.06 -22.37
C GLU A 323 -25.06 25.70 -20.98
N ILE A 324 -23.94 26.39 -20.72
CA ILE A 324 -23.72 27.18 -19.51
C ILE A 324 -23.54 28.64 -19.92
N LYS A 325 -24.48 29.49 -19.47
CA LYS A 325 -24.47 30.93 -19.76
C LYS A 325 -23.63 31.73 -18.80
N ASP A 326 -23.68 31.35 -17.52
CA ASP A 326 -22.96 32.01 -16.46
C ASP A 326 -22.00 30.98 -15.80
N PRO A 327 -20.71 31.27 -15.70
CA PRO A 327 -19.76 30.40 -15.02
C PRO A 327 -20.18 30.00 -13.60
N SER A 328 -20.95 30.86 -12.91
CA SER A 328 -21.47 30.57 -11.56
C SER A 328 -22.51 29.44 -11.51
N ASP A 329 -23.10 29.08 -12.67
CA ASP A 329 -24.03 27.97 -12.79
C ASP A 329 -23.31 26.61 -12.78
N PHE A 330 -22.02 26.59 -13.03
CA PHE A 330 -21.22 25.40 -12.97
C PHE A 330 -20.90 25.03 -11.52
N LYS A 331 -21.49 23.96 -11.00
CA LYS A 331 -21.39 23.54 -9.59
C LYS A 331 -20.25 22.58 -9.29
N GLY A 332 -19.52 22.15 -10.29
CA GLY A 332 -18.41 21.20 -10.19
C GLY A 332 -18.54 20.04 -11.16
N LEU A 333 -17.52 19.25 -11.27
CA LEU A 333 -17.42 18.12 -12.19
C LEU A 333 -17.44 16.80 -11.41
N GLU A 334 -18.47 15.98 -11.63
CA GLU A 334 -18.54 14.64 -11.08
C GLU A 334 -17.72 13.68 -11.94
N LEU A 335 -16.74 13.05 -11.33
CA LEU A 335 -15.77 12.17 -11.98
C LEU A 335 -15.76 10.78 -11.36
N GLU A 336 -15.71 9.77 -12.22
CA GLU A 336 -15.24 8.42 -11.88
C GLU A 336 -13.78 8.33 -12.27
N VAL A 337 -12.93 7.94 -11.32
CA VAL A 337 -11.47 7.79 -11.49
C VAL A 337 -11.15 6.33 -11.73
N LEU A 338 -10.84 5.95 -12.97
CA LEU A 338 -10.75 4.57 -13.43
C LEU A 338 -9.54 3.80 -12.88
N ASN A 339 -8.49 4.51 -12.48
CA ASN A 339 -7.30 3.94 -11.84
C ASN A 339 -7.24 4.20 -10.33
N ALA A 340 -8.39 4.47 -9.70
CA ALA A 340 -8.53 4.53 -8.25
C ALA A 340 -9.71 3.65 -7.82
N LEU A 341 -9.44 2.54 -7.12
CA LEU A 341 -10.43 1.55 -6.75
C LEU A 341 -10.78 1.62 -5.25
N THR A 342 -12.06 1.74 -4.95
CA THR A 342 -12.60 1.73 -3.57
C THR A 342 -13.02 0.34 -3.09
N ALA A 343 -13.15 -0.59 -4.01
CA ALA A 343 -13.34 -2.04 -3.82
C ALA A 343 -12.81 -2.77 -5.06
N PRO A 344 -12.68 -4.10 -5.07
CA PRO A 344 -12.15 -4.85 -6.21
C PRO A 344 -12.77 -4.49 -7.57
N ASP A 345 -14.08 -4.22 -7.60
CA ASP A 345 -14.84 -3.92 -8.82
C ASP A 345 -15.48 -2.53 -8.79
N GLN A 346 -14.99 -1.62 -7.96
CA GLN A 346 -15.59 -0.29 -7.79
C GLN A 346 -14.55 0.81 -7.88
N ASN A 347 -14.73 1.71 -8.83
CA ASN A 347 -13.91 2.91 -8.98
C ASN A 347 -14.31 4.00 -7.99
N LEU A 348 -13.37 4.88 -7.70
CA LEU A 348 -13.61 6.11 -6.95
C LEU A 348 -14.50 7.05 -7.75
N THR A 349 -15.53 7.58 -7.12
CA THR A 349 -16.29 8.73 -7.62
C THR A 349 -16.10 9.92 -6.70
N LEU A 350 -15.86 11.10 -7.28
CA LEU A 350 -15.74 12.35 -6.53
C LEU A 350 -16.23 13.54 -7.37
N THR A 351 -16.59 14.62 -6.69
CA THR A 351 -16.93 15.90 -7.33
C THR A 351 -15.81 16.90 -7.10
N LEU A 352 -15.18 17.38 -8.18
CA LEU A 352 -14.26 18.52 -8.13
C LEU A 352 -15.05 19.82 -8.26
N LYS A 353 -14.86 20.71 -7.31
CA LYS A 353 -15.44 22.06 -7.34
C LYS A 353 -14.41 23.05 -7.88
N PRO A 354 -14.87 24.11 -8.57
CA PRO A 354 -13.98 25.21 -8.96
C PRO A 354 -13.28 25.83 -7.75
N GLN A 355 -12.01 26.14 -7.92
CA GLN A 355 -11.18 26.87 -6.95
C GLN A 355 -11.04 28.31 -7.39
#